data_3c79e61cc0262ffcc736a2f1bbc7eb25
#
_entry.id   3c79e61cc0262ffcc736a2f1bbc7eb25
#
_cell.length_a   1.000
_cell.length_b   1.000
_cell.length_c   1.000
_cell.angle_alpha   90.00
_cell.angle_beta   90.00
_cell.angle_gamma   90.00
#
_symmetry.space_group_name_H-M   'P 1'
#
loop_
_entity.id
_entity.type
_entity.pdbx_description
1 polymer ?
#
loop_
_entity_poly.entity_id
_entity_poly.type
_entity_poly.pdbx_seq_one_letter_code
_entity_poly.pdbx_strand_id
1 'polypeptide(L)'
;MDFITILSLIVASMLKYSAPLIFTSIGGTFSERGGIVNVGLEGIMVIGAFVGVLFNLNFADSFGNATPWIAALVAGFIGLLYSLLHAAATVNFRADHVVSGTVLDLIAPPLAVFLTRVIYGAGQTPAISHNFKTVSFPILSNIPVLGKIFFTNVSLIAYVAILVSVVSWWIIFKTRFGLRLRSVGEHPQAADTLGLTFIVCVTTVL
;
A
#
# COMPACT_ATOMS: atom_id res chain seq x y z
N MET A 1 -22.36 0.40 -28.06
CA MET A 1 -21.24 1.01 -27.30
C MET A 1 -20.05 1.11 -28.24
N ASP A 2 -19.48 2.28 -28.38
CA ASP A 2 -18.32 2.45 -29.25
C ASP A 2 -17.11 1.74 -28.67
N PHE A 3 -16.26 1.16 -29.52
CA PHE A 3 -15.04 0.45 -29.12
C PHE A 3 -14.18 1.28 -28.16
N ILE A 4 -14.08 2.59 -28.35
CA ILE A 4 -13.34 3.52 -27.48
C ILE A 4 -13.95 3.57 -26.08
N THR A 5 -15.26 3.51 -25.94
CA THR A 5 -15.96 3.50 -24.65
C THR A 5 -15.68 2.21 -23.87
N ILE A 6 -15.70 1.06 -24.54
CA ILE A 6 -15.36 -0.22 -23.93
C ILE A 6 -13.90 -0.21 -23.46
N LEU A 7 -12.99 0.27 -24.30
CA LEU A 7 -11.58 0.36 -23.97
C LEU A 7 -11.32 1.29 -22.78
N SER A 8 -12.00 2.44 -22.71
CA SER A 8 -11.87 3.37 -21.57
C SER A 8 -12.33 2.75 -20.26
N LEU A 9 -13.42 1.97 -20.25
CA LEU A 9 -13.90 1.27 -19.06
C LEU A 9 -12.92 0.20 -18.60
N ILE A 10 -12.33 -0.54 -19.53
CA ILE A 10 -11.33 -1.56 -19.22
C ILE A 10 -10.10 -0.89 -18.59
N VAL A 11 -9.56 0.16 -19.21
CA VAL A 11 -8.36 0.87 -18.69
C VAL A 11 -8.63 1.52 -17.34
N ALA A 12 -9.78 2.16 -17.15
CA ALA A 12 -10.15 2.75 -15.87
C ALA A 12 -10.24 1.69 -14.75
N SER A 13 -10.79 0.52 -15.07
CA SER A 13 -10.86 -0.61 -14.13
C SER A 13 -9.46 -1.17 -13.84
N MET A 14 -8.61 -1.36 -14.85
CA MET A 14 -7.23 -1.81 -14.68
C MET A 14 -6.45 -0.87 -13.75
N LEU A 15 -6.52 0.44 -13.99
CA LEU A 15 -5.86 1.44 -13.15
C LEU A 15 -6.37 1.43 -11.72
N LYS A 16 -7.67 1.28 -11.51
CA LYS A 16 -8.28 1.20 -10.19
C LYS A 16 -7.75 0.01 -9.39
N TYR A 17 -7.72 -1.17 -9.99
CA TYR A 17 -7.28 -2.40 -9.32
C TYR A 17 -5.74 -2.53 -9.23
N SER A 18 -5.00 -1.82 -10.07
CA SER A 18 -3.53 -1.78 -9.99
C SER A 18 -3.01 -0.91 -8.84
N ALA A 19 -3.78 0.08 -8.37
CA ALA A 19 -3.31 1.01 -7.34
C ALA A 19 -2.84 0.33 -6.05
N PRO A 20 -3.58 -0.61 -5.42
CA PRO A 20 -3.10 -1.32 -4.23
C PRO A 20 -1.82 -2.12 -4.50
N LEU A 21 -1.73 -2.78 -5.67
CA LEU A 21 -0.55 -3.55 -6.05
C LEU A 21 0.70 -2.67 -6.22
N ILE A 22 0.52 -1.46 -6.77
CA ILE A 22 1.61 -0.49 -6.89
C ILE A 22 2.11 -0.07 -5.51
N PHE A 23 1.23 0.28 -4.57
CA PHE A 23 1.63 0.64 -3.22
C PHE A 23 2.34 -0.51 -2.49
N THR A 24 1.82 -1.72 -2.61
CA THR A 24 2.42 -2.92 -2.01
C THR A 24 3.80 -3.22 -2.59
N SER A 25 3.96 -3.14 -3.92
CA SER A 25 5.26 -3.37 -4.57
C SER A 25 6.29 -2.30 -4.23
N ILE A 26 5.87 -1.05 -4.01
CA ILE A 26 6.76 0.01 -3.52
C ILE A 26 7.27 -0.36 -2.11
N GLY A 27 6.37 -0.76 -1.19
CA GLY A 27 6.76 -1.22 0.15
C GLY A 27 7.74 -2.39 0.10
N GLY A 28 7.47 -3.41 -0.73
CA GLY A 28 8.38 -4.52 -0.97
C GLY A 28 9.75 -4.07 -1.50
N THR A 29 9.77 -3.13 -2.43
CA THR A 29 11.02 -2.59 -2.98
C THR A 29 11.88 -1.91 -1.92
N PHE A 30 11.28 -1.12 -1.02
CA PHE A 30 12.02 -0.51 0.09
C PHE A 30 12.58 -1.55 1.05
N SER A 31 11.78 -2.57 1.41
CA SER A 31 12.21 -3.66 2.29
C SER A 31 13.37 -4.46 1.68
N GLU A 32 13.24 -4.89 0.43
CA GLU A 32 14.28 -5.66 -0.27
C GLU A 32 15.58 -4.86 -0.46
N ARG A 33 15.48 -3.55 -0.74
CA ARG A 33 16.66 -2.68 -0.82
C ARG A 33 17.33 -2.48 0.54
N GLY A 34 16.60 -2.69 1.64
CA GLY A 34 17.14 -2.75 3.00
C GLY A 34 17.73 -4.11 3.39
N GLY A 35 17.68 -5.11 2.51
CA GLY A 35 18.22 -6.46 2.76
C GLY A 35 17.26 -7.41 3.46
N ILE A 36 15.97 -7.03 3.62
CA ILE A 36 14.94 -7.89 4.20
C ILE A 36 13.88 -8.19 3.16
N VAL A 37 13.72 -9.48 2.86
CA VAL A 37 12.62 -9.95 1.99
C VAL A 37 11.34 -9.97 2.80
N ASN A 38 10.37 -9.11 2.44
CA ASN A 38 9.07 -9.07 3.09
C ASN A 38 8.03 -9.82 2.25
N VAL A 39 7.79 -11.07 2.56
CA VAL A 39 6.75 -11.90 1.93
C VAL A 39 5.36 -11.55 2.49
N GLY A 40 5.27 -11.00 3.72
CA GLY A 40 4.04 -10.69 4.43
C GLY A 40 3.27 -9.45 3.93
N LEU A 41 3.57 -8.94 2.73
CA LEU A 41 2.95 -7.73 2.19
C LEU A 41 1.45 -7.90 1.92
N GLU A 42 1.01 -9.09 1.53
CA GLU A 42 -0.41 -9.38 1.28
C GLU A 42 -1.20 -9.29 2.59
N GLY A 43 -0.69 -9.89 3.68
CA GLY A 43 -1.30 -9.82 5.00
C GLY A 43 -1.37 -8.39 5.54
N ILE A 44 -0.32 -7.60 5.36
CA ILE A 44 -0.32 -6.19 5.73
C ILE A 44 -1.39 -5.42 4.95
N MET A 45 -1.51 -5.67 3.65
CA MET A 45 -2.54 -5.07 2.81
C MET A 45 -3.96 -5.46 3.25
N VAL A 46 -4.19 -6.72 3.61
CA VAL A 46 -5.50 -7.22 4.08
C VAL A 46 -5.89 -6.55 5.40
N ILE A 47 -4.99 -6.47 6.38
CA ILE A 47 -5.27 -5.79 7.65
C ILE A 47 -5.50 -4.29 7.44
N GLY A 48 -4.68 -3.65 6.63
CA GLY A 48 -4.88 -2.24 6.26
C GLY A 48 -6.23 -2.00 5.61
N ALA A 49 -6.62 -2.81 4.63
CA ALA A 49 -7.92 -2.73 3.96
C ALA A 49 -9.09 -2.94 4.94
N PHE A 50 -8.99 -3.93 5.82
CA PHE A 50 -10.00 -4.20 6.84
C PHE A 50 -10.22 -2.98 7.74
N VAL A 51 -9.16 -2.40 8.28
CA VAL A 51 -9.25 -1.23 9.16
C VAL A 51 -9.74 0.01 8.40
N GLY A 52 -9.31 0.19 7.15
CA GLY A 52 -9.80 1.28 6.30
C GLY A 52 -11.31 1.19 6.06
N VAL A 53 -11.84 -0.01 5.82
CA VAL A 53 -13.29 -0.24 5.68
C VAL A 53 -14.01 0.02 7.01
N LEU A 54 -13.49 -0.48 8.14
CA LEU A 54 -14.08 -0.23 9.46
C LEU A 54 -14.14 1.28 9.76
N PHE A 55 -13.06 2.00 9.49
CA PHE A 55 -13.05 3.45 9.68
C PHE A 55 -14.09 4.14 8.80
N ASN A 56 -14.18 3.75 7.53
CA ASN A 56 -15.16 4.33 6.61
C ASN A 56 -16.59 4.11 7.09
N LEU A 57 -16.94 2.90 7.55
CA LEU A 57 -18.27 2.57 8.01
C LEU A 57 -18.67 3.33 9.29
N ASN A 58 -17.74 3.54 10.23
CA ASN A 58 -18.04 4.17 11.51
C ASN A 58 -17.99 5.69 11.49
N PHE A 59 -17.19 6.29 10.59
CA PHE A 59 -16.92 7.72 10.57
C PHE A 59 -17.36 8.43 9.27
N ALA A 60 -18.12 7.74 8.39
CA ALA A 60 -18.65 8.30 7.15
C ALA A 60 -19.42 9.61 7.36
N ASP A 61 -20.29 9.64 8.36
CA ASP A 61 -21.15 10.79 8.65
C ASP A 61 -20.36 11.97 9.24
N SER A 62 -19.25 11.70 9.93
CA SER A 62 -18.44 12.74 10.57
C SER A 62 -17.54 13.49 9.58
N PHE A 63 -16.96 12.81 8.60
CA PHE A 63 -15.96 13.37 7.68
C PHE A 63 -16.44 13.50 6.24
N GLY A 64 -17.62 12.96 5.90
CA GLY A 64 -18.24 13.06 4.58
C GLY A 64 -17.27 12.69 3.44
N ASN A 65 -17.03 13.61 2.51
CA ASN A 65 -16.15 13.37 1.34
C ASN A 65 -14.66 13.16 1.67
N ALA A 66 -14.19 13.54 2.86
CA ALA A 66 -12.80 13.32 3.29
C ALA A 66 -12.58 11.92 3.88
N THR A 67 -13.66 11.21 4.22
CA THR A 67 -13.59 9.88 4.85
C THR A 67 -12.66 8.89 4.14
N PRO A 68 -12.69 8.72 2.80
CA PRO A 68 -11.80 7.75 2.13
C PRO A 68 -10.31 8.09 2.29
N TRP A 69 -9.95 9.37 2.34
CA TRP A 69 -8.57 9.81 2.51
C TRP A 69 -8.06 9.58 3.93
N ILE A 70 -8.89 9.89 4.92
CA ILE A 70 -8.55 9.65 6.32
C ILE A 70 -8.52 8.15 6.59
N ALA A 71 -9.46 7.38 6.04
CA ALA A 71 -9.47 5.92 6.11
C ALA A 71 -8.18 5.31 5.52
N ALA A 72 -7.68 5.84 4.39
CA ALA A 72 -6.43 5.39 3.81
C ALA A 72 -5.22 5.69 4.70
N LEU A 73 -5.18 6.85 5.36
CA LEU A 73 -4.11 7.18 6.32
C LEU A 73 -4.14 6.28 7.56
N VAL A 74 -5.34 6.03 8.11
CA VAL A 74 -5.52 5.12 9.26
C VAL A 74 -5.15 3.69 8.87
N ALA A 75 -5.57 3.23 7.69
CA ALA A 75 -5.20 1.92 7.14
C ALA A 75 -3.68 1.78 7.00
N GLY A 76 -3.02 2.81 6.47
CA GLY A 76 -1.56 2.85 6.35
C GLY A 76 -0.87 2.81 7.72
N PHE A 77 -1.36 3.55 8.71
CA PHE A 77 -0.82 3.54 10.06
C PHE A 77 -0.95 2.17 10.74
N ILE A 78 -2.10 1.51 10.62
CA ILE A 78 -2.30 0.17 11.18
C ILE A 78 -1.49 -0.89 10.41
N GLY A 79 -1.40 -0.77 9.08
CA GLY A 79 -0.51 -1.60 8.27
C GLY A 79 0.95 -1.48 8.72
N LEU A 80 1.41 -0.26 9.02
CA LEU A 80 2.74 -0.01 9.60
C LEU A 80 2.90 -0.72 10.95
N LEU A 81 1.93 -0.61 11.86
CA LEU A 81 1.99 -1.30 13.15
C LEU A 81 2.02 -2.83 12.98
N TYR A 82 1.26 -3.36 12.01
CA TYR A 82 1.27 -4.79 11.72
C TYR A 82 2.62 -5.23 11.11
N SER A 83 3.23 -4.41 10.26
CA SER A 83 4.56 -4.70 9.69
C SER A 83 5.68 -4.69 10.74
N LEU A 84 5.53 -3.95 11.86
CA LEU A 84 6.48 -3.99 12.97
C LEU A 84 6.59 -5.38 13.61
N LEU A 85 5.57 -6.22 13.51
CA LEU A 85 5.66 -7.62 13.96
C LEU A 85 6.70 -8.40 13.14
N HIS A 86 6.70 -8.19 11.80
CA HIS A 86 7.69 -8.77 10.91
C HIS A 86 9.09 -8.23 11.20
N ALA A 87 9.21 -6.91 11.40
CA ALA A 87 10.46 -6.28 11.77
C ALA A 87 11.01 -6.82 13.10
N ALA A 88 10.17 -6.92 14.11
CA ALA A 88 10.57 -7.48 15.40
C ALA A 88 11.03 -8.94 15.28
N ALA A 89 10.29 -9.76 14.52
CA ALA A 89 10.65 -11.17 14.32
C ALA A 89 12.00 -11.31 13.60
N THR A 90 12.21 -10.57 12.51
CA THR A 90 13.40 -10.72 11.66
C THR A 90 14.62 -10.02 12.23
N VAL A 91 14.47 -8.81 12.77
CA VAL A 91 15.61 -8.01 13.27
C VAL A 91 15.98 -8.39 14.71
N ASN A 92 15.00 -8.46 15.62
CA ASN A 92 15.27 -8.69 17.03
C ASN A 92 15.46 -10.18 17.35
N PHE A 93 14.58 -11.04 16.81
CA PHE A 93 14.62 -12.48 17.07
C PHE A 93 15.40 -13.28 16.02
N ARG A 94 15.89 -12.62 14.97
CA ARG A 94 16.64 -13.24 13.86
C ARG A 94 15.88 -14.41 13.21
N ALA A 95 14.55 -14.33 13.18
CA ALA A 95 13.71 -15.31 12.52
C ALA A 95 13.92 -15.26 11.00
N ASP A 96 13.68 -16.38 10.33
CA ASP A 96 13.69 -16.43 8.88
C ASP A 96 12.65 -15.48 8.29
N HIS A 97 13.04 -14.69 7.31
CA HIS A 97 12.22 -13.64 6.70
C HIS A 97 11.00 -14.21 5.99
N VAL A 98 11.18 -15.33 5.28
CA VAL A 98 10.12 -15.98 4.52
C VAL A 98 9.09 -16.59 5.47
N VAL A 99 9.57 -17.30 6.51
CA VAL A 99 8.68 -17.91 7.50
C VAL A 99 7.87 -16.85 8.24
N SER A 100 8.51 -15.78 8.72
CA SER A 100 7.82 -14.69 9.39
C SER A 100 6.78 -14.01 8.52
N GLY A 101 7.13 -13.71 7.25
CA GLY A 101 6.20 -13.11 6.28
C GLY A 101 5.01 -14.01 5.98
N THR A 102 5.25 -15.29 5.71
CA THR A 102 4.20 -16.27 5.41
C THR A 102 3.22 -16.43 6.57
N VAL A 103 3.71 -16.41 7.82
CA VAL A 103 2.84 -16.46 9.01
C VAL A 103 1.91 -15.24 9.06
N LEU A 104 2.41 -14.04 8.77
CA LEU A 104 1.58 -12.85 8.73
C LEU A 104 0.51 -12.91 7.64
N ASP A 105 0.85 -13.43 6.47
CA ASP A 105 -0.11 -13.61 5.36
C ASP A 105 -1.19 -14.64 5.71
N LEU A 106 -0.82 -15.74 6.35
CA LEU A 106 -1.79 -16.76 6.73
C LEU A 106 -2.73 -16.33 7.86
N ILE A 107 -2.28 -15.47 8.77
CA ILE A 107 -3.08 -14.99 9.90
C ILE A 107 -4.02 -13.85 9.50
N ALA A 108 -3.61 -12.97 8.61
CA ALA A 108 -4.34 -11.74 8.30
C ALA A 108 -5.77 -11.97 7.76
N PRO A 109 -6.04 -12.80 6.75
CA PRO A 109 -7.39 -13.00 6.24
C PRO A 109 -8.35 -13.65 7.26
N PRO A 110 -7.99 -14.75 7.97
CA PRO A 110 -8.84 -15.32 9.01
C PRO A 110 -9.12 -14.34 10.15
N LEU A 111 -8.13 -13.55 10.55
CA LEU A 111 -8.27 -12.53 11.59
C LEU A 111 -9.27 -11.45 11.16
N ALA A 112 -9.16 -10.94 9.94
CA ALA A 112 -10.10 -9.96 9.39
C ALA A 112 -11.53 -10.50 9.34
N VAL A 113 -11.72 -11.75 8.87
CA VAL A 113 -13.05 -12.41 8.84
C VAL A 113 -13.59 -12.64 10.25
N PHE A 114 -12.75 -13.09 11.17
CA PHE A 114 -13.16 -13.30 12.57
C PHE A 114 -13.63 -12.00 13.21
N LEU A 115 -12.85 -10.92 13.09
CA LEU A 115 -13.21 -9.62 13.63
C LEU A 115 -14.48 -9.06 12.97
N THR A 116 -14.66 -9.26 11.66
CA THR A 116 -15.89 -8.87 10.96
C THR A 116 -17.11 -9.58 11.54
N ARG A 117 -17.01 -10.87 11.82
CA ARG A 117 -18.08 -11.64 12.46
C ARG A 117 -18.40 -11.17 13.86
N VAL A 118 -17.38 -10.83 14.63
CA VAL A 118 -17.57 -10.32 16.00
C VAL A 118 -18.26 -8.96 15.99
N ILE A 119 -17.90 -8.08 15.07
CA ILE A 119 -18.40 -6.70 15.02
C ILE A 119 -19.80 -6.63 14.36
N TYR A 120 -19.98 -7.33 13.24
CA TYR A 120 -21.19 -7.21 12.40
C TYR A 120 -22.11 -8.43 12.45
N GLY A 121 -21.74 -9.50 13.14
CA GLY A 121 -22.50 -10.76 13.19
C GLY A 121 -22.52 -11.55 11.87
N ALA A 122 -21.83 -11.07 10.84
CA ALA A 122 -21.74 -11.66 9.50
C ALA A 122 -20.29 -11.75 9.04
N GLY A 123 -19.99 -12.65 8.11
CA GLY A 123 -18.64 -12.81 7.56
C GLY A 123 -18.25 -11.74 6.53
N GLN A 124 -19.08 -10.72 6.33
CA GLN A 124 -18.89 -9.62 5.38
C GLN A 124 -19.26 -8.29 6.04
N THR A 125 -18.55 -7.24 5.66
CA THR A 125 -18.87 -5.87 6.09
C THR A 125 -20.03 -5.32 5.26
N PRO A 126 -20.84 -4.38 5.80
CA PRO A 126 -21.78 -3.60 5.00
C PRO A 126 -21.07 -2.85 3.87
N ALA A 127 -21.83 -2.43 2.87
CA ALA A 127 -21.30 -1.62 1.78
C ALA A 127 -20.85 -0.25 2.29
N ILE A 128 -19.65 0.19 1.88
CA ILE A 128 -19.12 1.50 2.26
C ILE A 128 -19.87 2.64 1.56
N SER A 129 -20.17 3.70 2.30
CA SER A 129 -20.95 4.84 1.82
C SER A 129 -20.12 5.79 0.96
N HIS A 130 -18.86 6.03 1.32
CA HIS A 130 -17.96 6.97 0.68
C HIS A 130 -16.76 6.27 0.05
N ASN A 131 -16.72 6.30 -1.29
CA ASN A 131 -15.62 5.75 -2.10
C ASN A 131 -14.72 6.88 -2.62
N PHE A 132 -13.51 6.53 -3.06
CA PHE A 132 -12.69 7.45 -3.85
C PHE A 132 -13.43 7.86 -5.12
N LYS A 133 -13.64 9.17 -5.28
CA LYS A 133 -14.33 9.69 -6.46
C LYS A 133 -13.49 9.46 -7.72
N THR A 134 -14.18 9.13 -8.80
CA THR A 134 -13.57 9.16 -10.13
C THR A 134 -13.47 10.61 -10.59
N VAL A 135 -12.32 10.96 -11.16
CA VAL A 135 -12.06 12.30 -11.69
C VAL A 135 -11.85 12.19 -13.20
N SER A 136 -12.46 13.10 -13.93
CA SER A 136 -12.14 13.34 -15.33
C SER A 136 -11.41 14.67 -15.44
N PHE A 137 -10.20 14.66 -16.01
CA PHE A 137 -9.41 15.87 -16.20
C PHE A 137 -9.84 16.59 -17.48
N PRO A 138 -10.55 17.74 -17.37
CA PRO A 138 -11.16 18.37 -18.54
C PRO A 138 -10.15 18.82 -19.61
N ILE A 139 -8.92 19.15 -19.22
CA ILE A 139 -7.87 19.58 -20.16
C ILE A 139 -7.26 18.39 -20.90
N LEU A 140 -7.01 17.27 -20.22
CA LEU A 140 -6.38 16.08 -20.78
C LEU A 140 -7.39 15.15 -21.48
N SER A 141 -8.67 15.20 -21.10
CA SER A 141 -9.73 14.42 -21.74
C SER A 141 -10.05 14.88 -23.18
N ASN A 142 -9.62 16.09 -23.56
CA ASN A 142 -9.82 16.64 -24.91
C ASN A 142 -8.83 16.09 -25.96
N ILE A 143 -7.79 15.35 -25.52
CA ILE A 143 -6.88 14.68 -26.46
C ILE A 143 -7.66 13.57 -27.17
N PRO A 144 -7.74 13.57 -28.52
CA PRO A 144 -8.49 12.54 -29.23
C PRO A 144 -7.91 11.16 -28.94
N VAL A 145 -8.79 10.18 -28.62
CA VAL A 145 -8.51 8.78 -28.29
C VAL A 145 -7.82 8.60 -26.93
N LEU A 146 -6.59 9.08 -26.72
CA LEU A 146 -5.82 8.89 -25.48
C LEU A 146 -6.46 9.59 -24.27
N GLY A 147 -7.00 10.79 -24.47
CA GLY A 147 -7.68 11.55 -23.42
C GLY A 147 -8.90 10.82 -22.87
N LYS A 148 -9.72 10.26 -23.77
CA LYS A 148 -10.90 9.50 -23.39
C LYS A 148 -10.57 8.17 -22.70
N ILE A 149 -9.46 7.54 -23.06
CA ILE A 149 -9.07 6.23 -22.51
C ILE A 149 -8.44 6.37 -21.13
N PHE A 150 -7.51 7.30 -20.95
CA PHE A 150 -6.70 7.40 -19.71
C PHE A 150 -7.20 8.44 -18.71
N PHE A 151 -7.94 9.48 -19.13
CA PHE A 151 -8.29 10.62 -18.29
C PHE A 151 -9.79 10.79 -18.04
N THR A 152 -10.61 9.82 -18.44
CA THR A 152 -12.07 9.85 -18.23
C THR A 152 -12.48 8.79 -17.20
N ASN A 153 -13.17 9.22 -16.14
CA ASN A 153 -13.69 8.34 -15.07
C ASN A 153 -12.64 7.45 -14.38
N VAL A 154 -11.42 7.94 -14.23
CA VAL A 154 -10.35 7.21 -13.54
C VAL A 154 -10.34 7.54 -12.05
N SER A 155 -10.07 6.54 -11.22
CA SER A 155 -9.95 6.73 -9.77
C SER A 155 -8.73 7.59 -9.44
N LEU A 156 -8.91 8.62 -8.62
CA LEU A 156 -7.84 9.54 -8.22
C LEU A 156 -6.68 8.81 -7.53
N ILE A 157 -6.99 7.73 -6.79
CA ILE A 157 -5.98 6.93 -6.08
C ILE A 157 -4.96 6.28 -7.03
N ALA A 158 -5.36 5.97 -8.28
CA ALA A 158 -4.44 5.40 -9.27
C ALA A 158 -3.34 6.40 -9.67
N TYR A 159 -3.69 7.67 -9.86
CA TYR A 159 -2.69 8.71 -10.15
C TYR A 159 -1.79 8.99 -8.95
N VAL A 160 -2.34 8.96 -7.74
CA VAL A 160 -1.55 9.07 -6.52
C VAL A 160 -0.55 7.91 -6.42
N ALA A 161 -0.95 6.68 -6.75
CA ALA A 161 -0.05 5.52 -6.77
C ALA A 161 1.11 5.70 -7.76
N ILE A 162 0.83 6.19 -8.99
CA ILE A 162 1.86 6.47 -9.98
C ILE A 162 2.80 7.57 -9.51
N LEU A 163 2.27 8.65 -8.94
CA LEU A 163 3.08 9.75 -8.40
C LEU A 163 3.99 9.25 -7.27
N VAL A 164 3.44 8.49 -6.33
CA VAL A 164 4.21 7.89 -5.23
C VAL A 164 5.29 6.95 -5.76
N SER A 165 5.03 6.20 -6.84
CA SER A 165 6.03 5.35 -7.49
C SER A 165 7.22 6.16 -8.01
N VAL A 166 6.97 7.29 -8.68
CA VAL A 166 8.01 8.19 -9.19
C VAL A 166 8.81 8.81 -8.04
N VAL A 167 8.11 9.28 -7.00
CA VAL A 167 8.75 9.85 -5.80
C VAL A 167 9.61 8.80 -5.09
N SER A 168 9.12 7.58 -4.95
CA SER A 168 9.85 6.46 -4.34
C SER A 168 11.10 6.10 -5.13
N TRP A 169 11.00 6.06 -6.46
CA TRP A 169 12.16 5.89 -7.32
C TRP A 169 13.21 6.99 -7.07
N TRP A 170 12.78 8.25 -7.01
CA TRP A 170 13.68 9.37 -6.74
C TRP A 170 14.33 9.26 -5.35
N ILE A 171 13.57 8.89 -4.32
CA ILE A 171 14.06 8.68 -2.96
C ILE A 171 15.14 7.58 -2.93
N ILE A 172 14.86 6.41 -3.52
CA ILE A 172 15.76 5.26 -3.49
C ILE A 172 17.07 5.54 -4.28
N PHE A 173 16.98 6.20 -5.44
CA PHE A 173 18.14 6.32 -6.34
C PHE A 173 18.86 7.66 -6.28
N LYS A 174 18.22 8.73 -5.82
CA LYS A 174 18.77 10.10 -5.89
C LYS A 174 18.95 10.75 -4.51
N THR A 175 18.55 10.12 -3.40
CA THR A 175 18.72 10.73 -2.07
C THR A 175 19.78 10.02 -1.22
N ARG A 176 20.26 10.74 -0.18
CA ARG A 176 21.20 10.18 0.81
C ARG A 176 20.56 9.03 1.61
N PHE A 177 19.26 9.07 1.83
CA PHE A 177 18.51 8.01 2.49
C PHE A 177 18.56 6.71 1.68
N GLY A 178 18.23 6.76 0.38
CA GLY A 178 18.26 5.60 -0.50
C GLY A 178 19.69 5.02 -0.68
N LEU A 179 20.71 5.87 -0.65
CA LEU A 179 22.11 5.40 -0.68
C LEU A 179 22.44 4.59 0.59
N ARG A 180 22.08 5.11 1.78
CA ARG A 180 22.30 4.42 3.06
C ARG A 180 21.51 3.11 3.11
N LEU A 181 20.24 3.12 2.69
CA LEU A 181 19.40 1.95 2.66
C LEU A 181 20.03 0.84 1.80
N ARG A 182 20.47 1.14 0.59
CA ARG A 182 21.11 0.17 -0.30
C ARG A 182 22.44 -0.33 0.25
N SER A 183 23.27 0.54 0.85
CA SER A 183 24.54 0.12 1.45
C SER A 183 24.34 -0.87 2.61
N VAL A 184 23.29 -0.68 3.41
CA VAL A 184 22.91 -1.61 4.49
C VAL A 184 22.42 -2.94 3.93
N GLY A 185 21.64 -2.92 2.84
CA GLY A 185 21.14 -4.13 2.20
C GLY A 185 22.22 -4.96 1.49
N GLU A 186 23.22 -4.30 0.86
CA GLU A 186 24.30 -5.00 0.15
C GLU A 186 25.37 -5.55 1.09
N HIS A 187 25.82 -4.77 2.08
CA HIS A 187 26.87 -5.15 3.03
C HIS A 187 26.57 -4.62 4.44
N PRO A 188 25.71 -5.32 5.23
CA PRO A 188 25.33 -4.88 6.56
C PRO A 188 26.50 -4.65 7.51
N GLN A 189 27.51 -5.53 7.48
CA GLN A 189 28.70 -5.42 8.33
C GLN A 189 29.55 -4.19 8.01
N ALA A 190 29.70 -3.87 6.72
CA ALA A 190 30.44 -2.68 6.29
C ALA A 190 29.68 -1.39 6.65
N ALA A 191 28.34 -1.41 6.55
CA ALA A 191 27.50 -0.28 6.94
C ALA A 191 27.57 -0.01 8.46
N ASP A 192 27.63 -1.05 9.28
CA ASP A 192 27.73 -0.96 10.74
C ASP A 192 29.07 -0.34 11.18
N THR A 193 30.16 -0.66 10.52
CA THR A 193 31.50 -0.04 10.79
C THR A 193 31.53 1.45 10.45
N LEU A 194 30.65 1.93 9.58
CA LEU A 194 30.50 3.34 9.22
C LEU A 194 29.51 4.09 10.13
N GLY A 195 29.01 3.44 11.21
CA GLY A 195 28.04 4.02 12.15
C GLY A 195 26.60 4.07 11.62
N LEU A 196 26.32 3.36 10.52
CA LEU A 196 24.95 3.17 10.03
C LEU A 196 24.36 1.95 10.73
N THR A 197 23.69 2.18 11.86
CA THR A 197 23.09 1.08 12.62
C THR A 197 22.02 0.38 11.79
N PHE A 198 22.26 -0.88 11.43
CA PHE A 198 21.37 -1.73 10.63
C PHE A 198 19.93 -1.73 11.14
N ILE A 199 19.77 -1.87 12.47
CA ILE A 199 18.48 -1.89 13.15
C ILE A 199 17.67 -0.61 12.83
N VAL A 200 18.29 0.58 12.94
CA VAL A 200 17.60 1.85 12.71
C VAL A 200 17.19 2.01 11.24
N CYS A 201 18.07 1.69 10.29
CA CYS A 201 17.73 1.81 8.87
C CYS A 201 16.62 0.86 8.45
N VAL A 202 16.64 -0.38 8.93
CA VAL A 202 15.63 -1.39 8.56
C VAL A 202 14.30 -1.13 9.23
N THR A 203 14.27 -0.79 10.52
CA THR A 203 13.02 -0.49 11.24
C THR A 203 12.33 0.76 10.70
N THR A 204 13.07 1.68 10.07
CA THR A 204 12.49 2.90 9.48
C THR A 204 11.83 2.62 8.12
N VAL A 205 12.08 1.47 7.52
CA VAL A 205 11.64 1.13 6.14
C VAL A 205 10.50 0.11 6.14
N LEU A 206 10.42 -0.73 7.16
CA LEU A 206 9.33 -1.68 7.35
C LEU A 206 8.08 -1.01 7.91
#